data_0536c44587fdf65bcee795c1a8b1d3df
#
_entry.id   0536c44587fdf65bcee795c1a8b1d3df
#
_cell.length_a   1.000
_cell.length_b   1.000
_cell.length_c   1.000
_cell.angle_alpha   90.00
_cell.angle_beta   90.00
_cell.angle_gamma   90.00
#
_symmetry.space_group_name_H-M   'P 1'
#
loop_
_entity.id
_entity.type
_entity.pdbx_description
1 polymer ?
#
loop_
_entity_poly.entity_id
_entity_poly.type
_entity_poly.pdbx_seq_one_letter_code
_entity_poly.pdbx_strand_id
1 'polypeptide(L)'
;MTQPWRFTVFMEEGLKVVREGLPAWYAEFQGAEGVNKAKLVKLQNRLSTCSCVVGVGMVPDVKNRISVQDEEWAVACAIQNMHLVCTAYGLGAKWTTPGFMRLPSVREALCLPEDGKVMGLFYVGYPGRPWPASHRWPLEFVTRWKGEPEGDRPHESRPTV
;
A
#
# COMPACT_ATOMS: atom_id res chain seq x y z
N MET A 1 -5.26 -22.65 -6.04
CA MET A 1 -4.87 -21.44 -5.31
C MET A 1 -3.53 -20.98 -5.85
N THR A 2 -3.41 -19.74 -6.33
CA THR A 2 -2.19 -19.23 -7.01
C THR A 2 -1.17 -18.62 -6.06
N GLN A 3 -1.59 -18.06 -4.93
CA GLN A 3 -0.73 -17.34 -3.98
C GLN A 3 0.17 -16.32 -4.68
N PRO A 4 -0.41 -15.30 -5.34
CA PRO A 4 0.31 -14.38 -6.22
C PRO A 4 1.21 -13.40 -5.47
N TRP A 5 1.02 -13.22 -4.18
CA TRP A 5 1.75 -12.25 -3.37
C TRP A 5 3.23 -12.62 -3.22
N ARG A 6 4.07 -11.59 -3.24
CA ARG A 6 5.50 -11.66 -2.92
C ARG A 6 5.82 -10.55 -1.95
N PHE A 7 6.61 -10.87 -0.93
CA PHE A 7 6.99 -9.92 0.11
C PHE A 7 8.51 -9.88 0.23
N THR A 8 9.08 -8.68 0.12
CA THR A 8 10.48 -8.42 0.40
C THR A 8 10.55 -7.57 1.67
N VAL A 9 11.08 -8.14 2.74
CA VAL A 9 11.11 -7.50 4.07
C VAL A 9 12.44 -6.81 4.27
N PHE A 10 12.40 -5.50 4.51
CA PHE A 10 13.55 -4.65 4.79
C PHE A 10 13.54 -4.27 6.26
N MET A 11 14.53 -4.77 7.00
CA MET A 11 14.75 -4.47 8.42
C MET A 11 16.23 -4.17 8.63
N GLU A 12 16.56 -3.46 9.70
CA GLU A 12 17.93 -3.17 10.08
C GLU A 12 18.78 -2.64 8.93
N GLU A 13 19.84 -3.34 8.55
CA GLU A 13 20.71 -2.99 7.42
C GLU A 13 19.94 -3.01 6.06
N GLY A 14 18.95 -3.88 5.91
CA GLY A 14 18.12 -3.95 4.70
C GLY A 14 17.33 -2.67 4.45
N LEU A 15 17.01 -1.89 5.49
CA LEU A 15 16.35 -0.59 5.33
C LEU A 15 17.18 0.42 4.52
N LYS A 16 18.50 0.25 4.43
CA LYS A 16 19.36 1.09 3.61
C LYS A 16 18.95 1.05 2.15
N VAL A 17 18.57 -0.11 1.63
CA VAL A 17 18.13 -0.29 0.24
C VAL A 17 16.97 0.65 -0.09
N VAL A 18 15.97 0.73 0.80
CA VAL A 18 14.80 1.59 0.59
C VAL A 18 15.12 3.05 0.89
N ARG A 19 15.95 3.34 1.89
CA ARG A 19 16.35 4.71 2.25
C ARG A 19 17.17 5.38 1.14
N GLU A 20 18.06 4.66 0.52
CA GLU A 20 18.90 5.14 -0.58
C GLU A 20 18.14 5.11 -1.91
N GLY A 21 17.37 4.05 -2.16
CA GLY A 21 16.60 3.88 -3.39
C GLY A 21 15.46 4.88 -3.54
N LEU A 22 14.73 5.19 -2.47
CA LEU A 22 13.52 6.00 -2.56
C LEU A 22 13.75 7.42 -3.14
N PRO A 23 14.78 8.18 -2.77
CA PRO A 23 15.10 9.44 -3.43
C PRO A 23 15.43 9.29 -4.91
N ALA A 24 16.20 8.25 -5.26
CA ALA A 24 16.56 7.96 -6.65
C ALA A 24 15.35 7.59 -7.49
N TRP A 25 14.50 6.69 -7.01
CA TRP A 25 13.25 6.30 -7.68
C TRP A 25 12.29 7.47 -7.86
N TYR A 26 12.22 8.35 -6.83
CA TYR A 26 11.38 9.54 -6.94
C TYR A 26 11.92 10.51 -7.99
N ALA A 27 13.23 10.73 -8.05
CA ALA A 27 13.87 11.58 -9.06
C ALA A 27 13.74 10.98 -10.47
N GLU A 28 13.96 9.69 -10.63
CA GLU A 28 13.78 8.97 -11.89
C GLU A 28 12.34 9.13 -12.43
N PHE A 29 11.34 8.98 -11.55
CA PHE A 29 9.94 9.09 -11.92
C PHE A 29 9.50 10.51 -12.28
N GLN A 30 10.01 11.52 -11.59
CA GLN A 30 9.61 12.93 -11.81
C GLN A 30 10.40 13.60 -12.94
N GLY A 31 11.57 13.08 -13.31
CA GLY A 31 12.57 13.78 -14.07
C GLY A 31 13.31 14.85 -13.24
N ALA A 32 14.47 15.29 -13.73
CA ALA A 32 15.37 16.16 -12.97
C ALA A 32 14.73 17.48 -12.49
N GLU A 33 13.84 18.06 -13.29
CA GLU A 33 13.18 19.35 -13.01
C GLU A 33 11.88 19.20 -12.20
N GLY A 34 11.31 17.99 -12.12
CA GLY A 34 10.02 17.71 -11.46
C GLY A 34 10.11 17.37 -9.98
N VAL A 35 11.30 17.32 -9.39
CA VAL A 35 11.50 16.89 -8.01
C VAL A 35 10.97 17.91 -7.01
N ASN A 36 9.87 17.60 -6.34
CA ASN A 36 9.35 18.39 -5.24
C ASN A 36 10.10 18.06 -3.95
N LYS A 37 10.98 18.97 -3.50
CA LYS A 37 11.83 18.79 -2.30
C LYS A 37 11.00 18.53 -1.03
N ALA A 38 9.89 19.24 -0.84
CA ALA A 38 9.05 19.04 0.35
C ALA A 38 8.41 17.64 0.39
N LYS A 39 8.01 17.11 -0.77
CA LYS A 39 7.50 15.74 -0.89
C LYS A 39 8.60 14.72 -0.63
N LEU A 40 9.80 14.94 -1.15
CA LEU A 40 10.95 14.08 -0.91
C LEU A 40 11.29 14.00 0.58
N VAL A 41 11.36 15.13 1.27
CA VAL A 41 11.59 15.19 2.73
C VAL A 41 10.52 14.41 3.49
N LYS A 42 9.24 14.53 3.12
CA LYS A 42 8.16 13.74 3.74
C LYS A 42 8.32 12.23 3.55
N LEU A 43 8.79 11.81 2.39
CA LEU A 43 9.07 10.40 2.10
C LEU A 43 10.24 9.89 2.94
N GLN A 44 11.33 10.64 3.02
CA GLN A 44 12.51 10.30 3.82
C GLN A 44 12.19 10.26 5.32
N ASN A 45 11.46 11.24 5.85
CA ASN A 45 11.03 11.28 7.25
C ASN A 45 10.17 10.06 7.61
N ARG A 46 9.34 9.57 6.69
CA ARG A 46 8.58 8.34 6.93
C ARG A 46 9.50 7.12 7.10
N LEU A 47 10.54 7.03 6.28
CA LEU A 47 11.51 5.94 6.36
C LEU A 47 12.38 6.01 7.62
N SER A 48 12.66 7.21 8.15
CA SER A 48 13.44 7.35 9.36
C SER A 48 12.70 6.91 10.63
N THR A 49 11.37 6.92 10.59
CA THR A 49 10.50 6.59 11.73
C THR A 49 9.94 5.17 11.73
N CYS A 50 10.14 4.39 10.66
CA CYS A 50 9.69 3.01 10.61
C CYS A 50 10.83 2.03 10.92
N SER A 51 10.48 0.93 11.59
CA SER A 51 11.41 -0.15 11.95
C SER A 51 11.48 -1.24 10.89
N CYS A 52 10.46 -1.30 10.02
CA CYS A 52 10.36 -2.29 8.96
C CYS A 52 9.62 -1.70 7.76
N VAL A 53 10.06 -2.05 6.57
CA VAL A 53 9.34 -1.81 5.32
C VAL A 53 9.16 -3.15 4.62
N VAL A 54 7.95 -3.45 4.19
CA VAL A 54 7.67 -4.62 3.35
C VAL A 54 7.37 -4.13 1.94
N GLY A 55 8.23 -4.49 1.00
CA GLY A 55 7.94 -4.38 -0.42
C GLY A 55 6.91 -5.44 -0.79
N VAL A 56 5.79 -4.99 -1.33
CA VAL A 56 4.70 -5.89 -1.72
C VAL A 56 4.65 -6.00 -3.23
N GLY A 57 4.72 -7.21 -3.72
CA GLY A 57 4.63 -7.55 -5.12
C GLY A 57 3.55 -8.59 -5.41
N MET A 58 3.22 -8.70 -6.67
CA MET A 58 2.37 -9.73 -7.25
C MET A 58 3.10 -10.37 -8.43
N VAL A 59 3.07 -11.69 -8.51
CA VAL A 59 3.53 -12.44 -9.69
C VAL A 59 2.32 -13.18 -10.25
N PRO A 60 1.94 -12.92 -11.51
CA PRO A 60 0.75 -13.52 -12.09
C PRO A 60 0.91 -15.03 -12.27
N ASP A 61 -0.22 -15.75 -12.29
CA ASP A 61 -0.24 -17.18 -12.58
C ASP A 61 0.15 -17.43 -14.04
N VAL A 62 1.25 -18.11 -14.25
CA VAL A 62 1.77 -18.46 -15.61
C VAL A 62 0.78 -19.24 -16.47
N LYS A 63 -0.20 -19.88 -15.85
CA LYS A 63 -1.26 -20.63 -16.56
C LYS A 63 -2.50 -19.78 -16.89
N ASN A 64 -2.52 -18.51 -16.49
CA ASN A 64 -3.64 -17.57 -16.69
C ASN A 64 -5.02 -18.14 -16.29
N ARG A 65 -5.06 -18.96 -15.23
CA ARG A 65 -6.29 -19.59 -14.73
C ARG A 65 -7.21 -18.61 -14.03
N ILE A 66 -6.66 -17.50 -13.59
CA ILE A 66 -7.31 -16.43 -12.83
C ILE A 66 -6.95 -15.10 -13.50
N SER A 67 -7.84 -14.13 -13.47
CA SER A 67 -7.54 -12.81 -14.00
C SER A 67 -6.44 -12.13 -13.16
N VAL A 68 -5.61 -11.31 -13.80
CA VAL A 68 -4.61 -10.48 -13.10
C VAL A 68 -5.27 -9.59 -12.03
N GLN A 69 -6.49 -9.13 -12.31
CA GLN A 69 -7.26 -8.32 -11.37
C GLN A 69 -7.62 -9.09 -10.09
N ASP A 70 -8.06 -10.34 -10.20
CA ASP A 70 -8.37 -11.19 -9.04
C ASP A 70 -7.12 -11.45 -8.20
N GLU A 71 -5.96 -11.61 -8.86
CA GLU A 71 -4.69 -11.78 -8.18
C GLU A 71 -4.23 -10.48 -7.46
N GLU A 72 -4.45 -9.32 -8.07
CA GLU A 72 -4.25 -8.03 -7.40
C GLU A 72 -5.13 -7.88 -6.15
N TRP A 73 -6.41 -8.27 -6.25
CA TRP A 73 -7.32 -8.25 -5.11
C TRP A 73 -6.89 -9.22 -4.01
N ALA A 74 -6.40 -10.40 -4.38
CA ALA A 74 -5.85 -11.35 -3.40
C ALA A 74 -4.65 -10.75 -2.64
N VAL A 75 -3.77 -10.02 -3.33
CA VAL A 75 -2.67 -9.29 -2.68
C VAL A 75 -3.19 -8.17 -1.78
N ALA A 76 -4.21 -7.42 -2.21
CA ALA A 76 -4.83 -6.38 -1.38
C ALA A 76 -5.45 -6.97 -0.09
N CYS A 77 -6.09 -8.14 -0.17
CA CYS A 77 -6.57 -8.88 1.01
C CYS A 77 -5.43 -9.28 1.95
N ALA A 78 -4.30 -9.73 1.40
CA ALA A 78 -3.12 -10.07 2.21
C ALA A 78 -2.57 -8.82 2.93
N ILE A 79 -2.52 -7.67 2.26
CA ILE A 79 -2.13 -6.38 2.87
C ILE A 79 -3.09 -5.99 4.00
N GLN A 80 -4.39 -6.16 3.79
CA GLN A 80 -5.38 -5.87 4.85
C GLN A 80 -5.19 -6.77 6.06
N ASN A 81 -4.89 -8.06 5.87
CA ASN A 81 -4.57 -8.97 6.96
C ASN A 81 -3.31 -8.51 7.72
N MET A 82 -2.28 -8.05 7.01
CA MET A 82 -1.09 -7.46 7.64
C MET A 82 -1.45 -6.22 8.48
N HIS A 83 -2.34 -5.35 8.03
CA HIS A 83 -2.84 -4.22 8.82
C HIS A 83 -3.54 -4.68 10.11
N LEU A 84 -4.40 -5.68 10.01
CA LEU A 84 -5.12 -6.23 11.18
C LEU A 84 -4.13 -6.80 12.22
N VAL A 85 -3.14 -7.56 11.76
CA VAL A 85 -2.08 -8.10 12.63
C VAL A 85 -1.28 -6.99 13.27
N CYS A 86 -0.83 -5.99 12.52
CA CYS A 86 -0.13 -4.83 13.09
C CYS A 86 -0.96 -4.15 14.18
N THR A 87 -2.25 -3.93 13.94
CA THR A 87 -3.15 -3.35 14.93
C THR A 87 -3.27 -4.21 16.19
N ALA A 88 -3.39 -5.53 16.04
CA ALA A 88 -3.49 -6.47 17.16
C ALA A 88 -2.22 -6.47 18.05
N TYR A 89 -1.06 -6.19 17.45
CA TYR A 89 0.22 -6.07 18.16
C TYR A 89 0.54 -4.62 18.60
N GLY A 90 -0.38 -3.67 18.46
CA GLY A 90 -0.15 -2.27 18.80
C GLY A 90 0.86 -1.55 17.89
N LEU A 91 1.12 -2.09 16.71
CA LEU A 91 2.03 -1.50 15.73
C LEU A 91 1.29 -0.55 14.79
N GLY A 92 1.99 0.52 14.38
CA GLY A 92 1.57 1.40 13.31
C GLY A 92 1.91 0.83 11.95
N ALA A 93 0.96 0.86 11.01
CA ALA A 93 1.22 0.43 9.66
C ALA A 93 0.61 1.38 8.62
N LYS A 94 1.29 1.49 7.46
CA LYS A 94 0.79 2.28 6.34
C LYS A 94 1.20 1.67 5.01
N TRP A 95 0.23 1.29 4.20
CA TRP A 95 0.44 0.92 2.81
C TRP A 95 0.42 2.15 1.90
N THR A 96 1.34 2.24 0.95
CA THR A 96 1.42 3.32 -0.04
C THR A 96 1.77 2.80 -1.41
N THR A 97 1.20 3.43 -2.44
CA THR A 97 1.37 3.08 -3.86
C THR A 97 1.78 4.33 -4.67
N PRO A 98 2.94 4.95 -4.38
CA PRO A 98 3.39 6.12 -5.14
C PRO A 98 3.68 5.74 -6.59
N GLY A 99 3.60 6.73 -7.51
CA GLY A 99 3.73 6.50 -8.95
C GLY A 99 5.04 5.82 -9.38
N PHE A 100 6.13 6.06 -8.66
CA PHE A 100 7.44 5.44 -8.95
C PHE A 100 7.48 3.92 -8.68
N MET A 101 6.46 3.33 -8.07
CA MET A 101 6.35 1.86 -7.95
C MET A 101 6.27 1.14 -9.29
N ARG A 102 6.03 1.87 -10.38
CA ARG A 102 6.00 1.30 -11.74
C ARG A 102 7.38 1.19 -12.39
N LEU A 103 8.42 1.75 -11.77
CA LEU A 103 9.76 1.73 -12.32
C LEU A 103 10.39 0.32 -12.25
N PRO A 104 11.11 -0.10 -13.29
CA PRO A 104 11.88 -1.35 -13.26
C PRO A 104 12.87 -1.42 -12.10
N SER A 105 13.55 -0.31 -11.79
CA SER A 105 14.48 -0.20 -10.67
C SER A 105 13.86 -0.53 -9.30
N VAL A 106 12.59 -0.17 -9.10
CA VAL A 106 11.83 -0.56 -7.88
C VAL A 106 11.49 -2.04 -7.88
N ARG A 107 11.05 -2.58 -9.01
CA ARG A 107 10.75 -4.01 -9.17
C ARG A 107 11.98 -4.87 -8.86
N GLU A 108 13.14 -4.48 -9.39
CA GLU A 108 14.42 -5.16 -9.14
C GLU A 108 14.82 -5.09 -7.66
N ALA A 109 14.70 -3.92 -7.03
CA ALA A 109 14.97 -3.76 -5.60
C ALA A 109 14.06 -4.62 -4.70
N LEU A 110 12.86 -4.95 -5.17
CA LEU A 110 11.93 -5.87 -4.51
C LEU A 110 12.15 -7.34 -4.92
N CYS A 111 13.19 -7.65 -5.69
CA CYS A 111 13.50 -9.00 -6.18
C CYS A 111 12.32 -9.66 -6.91
N LEU A 112 11.53 -8.89 -7.64
CA LEU A 112 10.42 -9.41 -8.43
C LEU A 112 10.87 -9.75 -9.85
N PRO A 113 10.34 -10.81 -10.46
CA PRO A 113 10.62 -11.16 -11.86
C PRO A 113 10.08 -10.08 -12.83
N GLU A 114 10.43 -10.20 -14.10
CA GLU A 114 10.09 -9.21 -15.13
C GLU A 114 8.58 -9.03 -15.29
N ASP A 115 7.81 -10.10 -15.20
CA ASP A 115 6.34 -10.12 -15.22
C ASP A 115 5.70 -9.75 -13.87
N GLY A 116 6.52 -9.55 -12.83
CA GLY A 116 6.06 -9.15 -11.51
C GLY A 116 5.62 -7.70 -11.45
N LYS A 117 4.54 -7.45 -10.70
CA LYS A 117 3.99 -6.11 -10.46
C LYS A 117 4.26 -5.67 -9.02
N VAL A 118 4.81 -4.46 -8.87
CA VAL A 118 4.95 -3.84 -7.54
C VAL A 118 3.59 -3.33 -7.08
N MET A 119 3.11 -3.83 -5.97
CA MET A 119 1.83 -3.46 -5.36
C MET A 119 1.97 -2.38 -4.29
N GLY A 120 3.18 -1.99 -3.93
CA GLY A 120 3.46 -0.87 -3.04
C GLY A 120 4.47 -1.19 -1.94
N LEU A 121 4.62 -0.22 -1.04
CA LEU A 121 5.43 -0.35 0.18
C LEU A 121 4.53 -0.29 1.41
N PHE A 122 4.72 -1.24 2.31
CA PHE A 122 4.02 -1.34 3.57
C PHE A 122 5.00 -1.02 4.71
N TYR A 123 4.81 0.13 5.34
CA TYR A 123 5.65 0.64 6.41
C TYR A 123 5.11 0.16 7.75
N VAL A 124 6.00 -0.30 8.63
CA VAL A 124 5.64 -0.75 9.98
C VAL A 124 6.55 -0.08 11.01
N GLY A 125 5.98 0.34 12.12
CA GLY A 125 6.72 0.95 13.22
C GLY A 125 5.86 1.09 14.47
N TYR A 126 6.47 1.53 15.56
CA TYR A 126 5.74 1.85 16.78
C TYR A 126 5.07 3.22 16.64
N PRO A 127 3.78 3.35 17.02
CA PRO A 127 3.10 4.64 16.96
C PRO A 127 3.68 5.60 18.01
N GLY A 128 4.22 6.74 17.55
CA GLY A 128 4.77 7.79 18.44
C GLY A 128 3.69 8.70 19.06
N ARG A 129 2.42 8.49 18.75
CA ARG A 129 1.27 9.24 19.25
C ARG A 129 0.00 8.40 19.15
N PRO A 130 -1.06 8.72 19.90
CA PRO A 130 -2.34 8.06 19.76
C PRO A 130 -2.85 8.11 18.32
N TRP A 131 -3.60 7.08 17.92
CA TRP A 131 -4.20 7.02 16.60
C TRP A 131 -5.16 8.21 16.42
N PRO A 132 -5.11 8.92 15.29
CA PRO A 132 -6.10 9.93 15.00
C PRO A 132 -7.47 9.27 14.87
N ALA A 133 -8.51 9.96 15.30
CA ALA A 133 -9.88 9.54 15.04
C ALA A 133 -10.09 9.37 13.53
N SER A 134 -10.68 8.26 13.13
CA SER A 134 -11.02 8.02 11.72
C SER A 134 -12.48 8.31 11.49
N HIS A 135 -12.76 9.06 10.42
CA HIS A 135 -14.12 9.23 9.93
C HIS A 135 -14.52 8.06 9.03
N ARG A 136 -15.72 7.56 9.20
CA ARG A 136 -16.34 6.58 8.32
C ARG A 136 -17.71 7.09 7.92
N TRP A 137 -18.07 6.83 6.69
CA TRP A 137 -19.43 7.07 6.23
C TRP A 137 -20.39 6.18 6.99
N PRO A 138 -21.62 6.65 7.28
CA PRO A 138 -22.68 5.78 7.81
C PRO A 138 -22.88 4.56 6.91
N LEU A 139 -23.26 3.44 7.52
CA LEU A 139 -23.40 2.16 6.82
C LEU A 139 -24.38 2.24 5.65
N GLU A 140 -25.42 3.04 5.79
CA GLU A 140 -26.49 3.25 4.82
C GLU A 140 -25.98 3.84 3.49
N PHE A 141 -24.84 4.56 3.51
CA PHE A 141 -24.23 5.10 2.30
C PHE A 141 -23.51 4.04 1.46
N VAL A 142 -23.07 2.96 2.08
CA VAL A 142 -22.22 1.94 1.45
C VAL A 142 -22.88 0.58 1.35
N THR A 143 -24.10 0.41 1.95
CA THR A 143 -24.79 -0.87 2.01
C THR A 143 -26.24 -0.71 1.52
N ARG A 144 -26.70 -1.68 0.74
CA ARG A 144 -28.09 -1.81 0.33
C ARG A 144 -28.59 -3.18 0.72
N TRP A 145 -29.66 -3.22 1.50
CA TRP A 145 -30.33 -4.47 1.88
C TRP A 145 -31.40 -4.81 0.84
N LYS A 146 -31.36 -6.00 0.27
CA LYS A 146 -32.42 -6.50 -0.62
C LYS A 146 -33.51 -7.19 0.23
N GLY A 147 -34.78 -6.85 -0.03
CA GLY A 147 -35.92 -7.41 0.70
C GLY A 147 -36.46 -6.54 1.82
N GLU A 148 -35.80 -5.46 2.19
CA GLU A 148 -36.41 -4.43 3.04
C GLU A 148 -37.30 -3.51 2.21
N PRO A 149 -38.45 -3.03 2.77
CA PRO A 149 -39.25 -2.01 2.12
C PRO A 149 -38.39 -0.77 1.87
N GLU A 150 -38.64 -0.09 0.74
CA GLU A 150 -37.95 1.18 0.43
C GLU A 150 -38.31 2.24 1.48
N GLY A 151 -37.52 2.32 2.54
CA GLY A 151 -37.54 3.45 3.46
C GLY A 151 -36.78 4.64 2.84
N ASP A 152 -37.03 5.84 3.39
CA ASP A 152 -36.32 7.06 3.02
C ASP A 152 -34.80 6.83 3.05
N ARG A 153 -34.20 6.61 1.87
CA ARG A 153 -32.76 6.49 1.75
C ARG A 153 -32.17 7.87 1.80
N PRO A 154 -31.10 8.08 2.58
CA PRO A 154 -30.37 9.34 2.48
C PRO A 154 -29.94 9.52 1.04
N HIS A 155 -30.20 10.69 0.49
CA HIS A 155 -29.91 11.10 -0.88
C HIS A 155 -28.47 10.69 -1.28
N GLU A 156 -28.28 10.30 -2.56
CA GLU A 156 -27.00 9.88 -3.15
C GLU A 156 -25.88 10.95 -3.13
N SER A 157 -26.14 12.12 -2.59
CA SER A 157 -25.14 13.17 -2.41
C SER A 157 -24.17 12.79 -1.28
N ARG A 158 -22.89 12.60 -1.64
CA ARG A 158 -21.82 12.46 -0.64
C ARG A 158 -21.92 13.63 0.33
N PRO A 159 -22.03 13.40 1.66
CA PRO A 159 -21.92 14.48 2.62
C PRO A 159 -20.60 15.21 2.38
N THR A 160 -20.65 16.53 2.28
CA THR A 160 -19.48 17.39 2.24
C THR A 160 -18.72 17.26 3.56
N VAL A 161 -17.47 16.81 3.51
CA VAL A 161 -16.54 16.74 4.66
C VAL A 161 -15.87 18.09 4.82
#